data_516c566ba254cba03f8b3ebbc4b7c414
#
_entry.id   516c566ba254cba03f8b3ebbc4b7c414
#
_cell.length_a   1.000
_cell.length_b   1.000
_cell.length_c   1.000
_cell.angle_alpha   90.00
_cell.angle_beta   90.00
_cell.angle_gamma   90.00
#
_symmetry.space_group_name_H-M   'P 1'
#
loop_
_entity.id
_entity.type
_entity.pdbx_description
1 polymer ?
#
loop_
_entity_poly.entity_id
_entity_poly.type
_entity_poly.pdbx_seq_one_letter_code
_entity_poly.pdbx_strand_id
1 'polypeptide(L)'
;IQRVMDANHFSYEVIFVNDGSTDHSWQVIEKLRSESDNVKGIKFRRNYGKSPALYCGFEKAQGDVVITMDADLQDSPDEIPELYRMITEDGYDLVSGYKQKRYDPLSKTIPTKLFNATARAVSGIKNLHDFNCGLKAYRRDVVKNIEVYGEMHRYIPYLAKNAGFPKIAEK
;
A
#
# COMPACT_ATOMS: atom_id res chain seq x y z
N ILE A 1 1.30 12.75 -7.06
CA ILE A 1 0.01 12.03 -7.21
C ILE A 1 -0.93 12.86 -8.08
N GLN A 2 -1.32 14.08 -7.68
CA GLN A 2 -2.30 14.91 -8.39
C GLN A 2 -2.06 14.96 -9.92
N ARG A 3 -0.82 15.30 -10.35
CA ARG A 3 -0.44 15.34 -11.78
C ARG A 3 -0.83 14.05 -12.53
N VAL A 4 -0.61 12.90 -11.93
CA VAL A 4 -0.90 11.59 -12.54
C VAL A 4 -2.40 11.34 -12.60
N MET A 5 -3.12 11.67 -11.53
CA MET A 5 -4.58 11.48 -11.46
C MET A 5 -5.30 12.38 -12.48
N ASP A 6 -4.89 13.65 -12.57
CA ASP A 6 -5.46 14.62 -13.51
C ASP A 6 -5.17 14.22 -14.97
N ALA A 7 -3.94 13.79 -15.26
CA ALA A 7 -3.53 13.34 -16.60
C ALA A 7 -4.29 12.10 -17.08
N ASN A 8 -4.77 11.26 -16.18
CA ASN A 8 -5.55 10.06 -16.51
C ASN A 8 -7.06 10.22 -16.26
N HIS A 9 -7.52 11.42 -15.89
CA HIS A 9 -8.92 11.72 -15.60
C HIS A 9 -9.53 10.80 -14.52
N PHE A 10 -8.72 10.39 -13.53
CA PHE A 10 -9.20 9.57 -12.43
C PHE A 10 -9.93 10.39 -11.37
N SER A 11 -11.08 9.90 -10.91
CA SER A 11 -11.67 10.36 -9.67
C SER A 11 -10.90 9.73 -8.50
N TYR A 12 -10.44 10.52 -7.53
CA TYR A 12 -9.56 10.02 -6.49
C TYR A 12 -9.71 10.74 -5.15
N GLU A 13 -9.24 10.08 -4.12
CA GLU A 13 -8.96 10.63 -2.80
C GLU A 13 -7.54 10.25 -2.36
N VAL A 14 -6.91 11.09 -1.58
CA VAL A 14 -5.62 10.81 -0.93
C VAL A 14 -5.82 10.83 0.58
N ILE A 15 -5.53 9.72 1.24
CA ILE A 15 -5.65 9.60 2.70
C ILE A 15 -4.25 9.52 3.30
N PHE A 16 -3.80 10.60 3.93
CA PHE A 16 -2.57 10.60 4.71
C PHE A 16 -2.83 10.05 6.11
N VAL A 17 -2.07 9.05 6.51
CA VAL A 17 -2.09 8.54 7.89
C VAL A 17 -0.79 8.92 8.57
N ASN A 18 -0.86 9.85 9.50
CA ASN A 18 0.26 10.29 10.33
C ASN A 18 0.33 9.43 11.59
N ASP A 19 1.30 8.54 11.64
CA ASP A 19 1.51 7.60 12.76
C ASP A 19 2.35 8.23 13.88
N GLY A 20 1.86 9.37 14.39
CA GLY A 20 2.44 10.04 15.56
C GLY A 20 3.76 10.76 15.30
N SER A 21 3.96 11.32 14.09
CA SER A 21 5.14 12.14 13.80
C SER A 21 5.28 13.32 14.77
N THR A 22 6.50 13.61 15.16
CA THR A 22 6.84 14.70 16.10
C THR A 22 7.35 15.96 15.39
N ASP A 23 7.54 15.89 14.07
CA ASP A 23 7.94 17.00 13.21
C ASP A 23 6.74 17.77 12.64
N HIS A 24 6.97 18.56 11.60
CA HIS A 24 5.93 19.36 10.94
C HIS A 24 5.05 18.58 9.94
N SER A 25 5.15 17.25 9.87
CA SER A 25 4.38 16.44 8.91
C SER A 25 2.88 16.67 9.02
N TRP A 26 2.36 16.78 10.25
CA TRP A 26 0.92 16.98 10.41
C TRP A 26 0.46 18.34 9.89
N GLN A 27 1.22 19.42 10.13
CA GLN A 27 0.91 20.76 9.64
C GLN A 27 0.90 20.79 8.10
N VAL A 28 1.81 20.05 7.45
CA VAL A 28 1.83 19.91 5.98
C VAL A 28 0.55 19.22 5.49
N ILE A 29 0.12 18.15 6.15
CA ILE A 29 -1.11 17.43 5.81
C ILE A 29 -2.34 18.35 5.98
N GLU A 30 -2.41 19.12 7.07
CA GLU A 30 -3.50 20.09 7.30
C GLU A 30 -3.56 21.16 6.21
N LYS A 31 -2.40 21.66 5.79
CA LYS A 31 -2.32 22.61 4.67
C LYS A 31 -2.84 21.98 3.38
N LEU A 32 -2.39 20.80 3.01
CA LEU A 32 -2.85 20.09 1.80
C LEU A 32 -4.37 19.84 1.82
N ARG A 33 -4.93 19.52 3.00
CA ARG A 33 -6.38 19.36 3.18
C ARG A 33 -7.15 20.67 2.98
N SER A 34 -6.56 21.81 3.33
CA SER A 34 -7.20 23.10 3.13
C SER A 34 -7.17 23.56 1.66
N GLU A 35 -6.27 23.00 0.87
CA GLU A 35 -6.07 23.33 -0.55
C GLU A 35 -6.81 22.38 -1.50
N SER A 36 -7.26 21.19 -1.03
CA SER A 36 -7.92 20.19 -1.88
C SER A 36 -8.90 19.30 -1.12
N ASP A 37 -10.13 19.25 -1.57
CA ASP A 37 -11.20 18.38 -1.03
C ASP A 37 -10.89 16.87 -1.22
N ASN A 38 -10.00 16.54 -2.16
CA ASN A 38 -9.56 15.16 -2.38
C ASN A 38 -8.59 14.65 -1.31
N VAL A 39 -8.07 15.54 -0.44
CA VAL A 39 -7.08 15.20 0.58
C VAL A 39 -7.75 15.02 1.93
N LYS A 40 -7.51 13.87 2.54
CA LYS A 40 -7.94 13.51 3.90
C LYS A 40 -6.72 13.22 4.78
N GLY A 41 -6.85 13.43 6.08
CA GLY A 41 -5.79 13.15 7.04
C GLY A 41 -6.31 12.40 8.25
N ILE A 42 -5.56 11.41 8.72
CA ILE A 42 -5.74 10.69 9.97
C ILE A 42 -4.50 10.95 10.83
N LYS A 43 -4.67 11.40 12.07
CA LYS A 43 -3.56 11.66 13.00
C LYS A 43 -3.66 10.75 14.20
N PHE A 44 -2.62 9.97 14.43
CA PHE A 44 -2.48 9.20 15.66
C PHE A 44 -1.85 10.03 16.77
N ARG A 45 -2.21 9.73 18.01
CA ARG A 45 -1.66 10.42 19.20
C ARG A 45 -0.18 10.07 19.46
N ARG A 46 0.25 8.88 19.00
CA ARG A 46 1.63 8.37 19.10
C ARG A 46 1.86 7.37 17.97
N ASN A 47 3.09 6.91 17.80
CA ASN A 47 3.39 5.81 16.89
C ASN A 47 2.76 4.50 17.39
N TYR A 48 1.93 3.88 16.55
CA TYR A 48 1.29 2.57 16.74
C TYR A 48 1.80 1.53 15.75
N GLY A 49 2.58 1.95 14.74
CA GLY A 49 3.13 1.10 13.70
C GLY A 49 2.33 1.06 12.41
N LYS A 50 2.96 0.47 11.39
CA LYS A 50 2.43 0.48 10.00
C LYS A 50 1.11 -0.26 9.86
N SER A 51 0.89 -1.37 10.57
CA SER A 51 -0.35 -2.15 10.47
C SER A 51 -1.59 -1.38 10.92
N PRO A 52 -1.64 -0.75 12.11
CA PRO A 52 -2.75 0.11 12.49
C PRO A 52 -2.95 1.30 11.54
N ALA A 53 -1.86 1.87 11.01
CA ALA A 53 -1.96 2.96 10.05
C ALA A 53 -2.65 2.52 8.76
N LEU A 54 -2.25 1.37 8.20
CA LEU A 54 -2.90 0.78 7.02
C LEU A 54 -4.35 0.42 7.31
N TYR A 55 -4.64 -0.22 8.44
CA TYR A 55 -6.01 -0.58 8.82
C TYR A 55 -6.93 0.64 8.85
N CYS A 56 -6.53 1.71 9.54
CA CYS A 56 -7.32 2.94 9.58
C CYS A 56 -7.49 3.59 8.20
N GLY A 57 -6.46 3.54 7.35
CA GLY A 57 -6.55 3.98 5.96
C GLY A 57 -7.54 3.16 5.15
N PHE A 58 -7.50 1.83 5.26
CA PHE A 58 -8.41 0.90 4.59
C PHE A 58 -9.86 1.10 5.01
N GLU A 59 -10.11 1.30 6.31
CA GLU A 59 -11.44 1.60 6.83
C GLU A 59 -12.04 2.88 6.23
N LYS A 60 -11.23 3.91 6.04
CA LYS A 60 -11.66 5.21 5.50
C LYS A 60 -11.72 5.28 3.98
N ALA A 61 -11.03 4.39 3.28
CA ALA A 61 -10.99 4.37 1.83
C ALA A 61 -12.37 4.07 1.23
N GLN A 62 -12.77 4.85 0.21
CA GLN A 62 -14.07 4.78 -0.47
C GLN A 62 -13.94 4.39 -1.94
N GLY A 63 -12.76 4.52 -2.52
CA GLY A 63 -12.50 4.18 -3.93
C GLY A 63 -12.67 2.68 -4.22
N ASP A 64 -13.00 2.32 -5.46
CA ASP A 64 -13.13 0.93 -5.90
C ASP A 64 -11.79 0.22 -5.96
N VAL A 65 -10.72 0.98 -6.22
CA VAL A 65 -9.33 0.55 -6.13
C VAL A 65 -8.64 1.36 -5.03
N VAL A 66 -7.97 0.67 -4.12
CA VAL A 66 -7.17 1.28 -3.04
C VAL A 66 -5.71 1.05 -3.34
N ILE A 67 -4.90 2.11 -3.31
CA ILE A 67 -3.45 2.02 -3.55
C ILE A 67 -2.72 2.52 -2.32
N THR A 68 -1.81 1.71 -1.79
CA THR A 68 -0.91 2.12 -0.71
C THR A 68 0.43 2.56 -1.28
N MET A 69 1.00 3.62 -0.70
CA MET A 69 2.34 4.12 -1.03
C MET A 69 3.03 4.58 0.26
N ASP A 70 4.33 4.36 0.36
CA ASP A 70 5.12 4.96 1.43
C ASP A 70 5.43 6.44 1.08
N ALA A 71 5.39 7.32 2.09
CA ALA A 71 5.58 8.76 1.88
C ALA A 71 7.07 9.19 1.89
N ASP A 72 7.97 8.28 1.54
CA ASP A 72 9.43 8.47 1.55
C ASP A 72 10.01 8.79 0.16
N LEU A 73 9.13 9.00 -0.83
CA LEU A 73 9.46 9.32 -2.23
C LEU A 73 10.22 8.21 -2.99
N GLN A 74 10.23 6.98 -2.47
CA GLN A 74 10.84 5.84 -3.17
C GLN A 74 9.89 5.19 -4.19
N ASP A 75 8.59 5.35 -4.00
CA ASP A 75 7.57 4.83 -4.91
C ASP A 75 7.15 5.93 -5.90
N SER A 76 7.05 5.59 -7.19
CA SER A 76 6.63 6.54 -8.21
C SER A 76 5.11 6.55 -8.38
N PRO A 77 4.45 7.72 -8.29
CA PRO A 77 3.04 7.82 -8.66
C PRO A 77 2.74 7.47 -10.12
N ASP A 78 3.73 7.49 -11.00
CA ASP A 78 3.56 7.13 -12.42
C ASP A 78 3.21 5.64 -12.62
N GLU A 79 3.39 4.81 -11.59
CA GLU A 79 2.96 3.41 -11.58
C GLU A 79 1.45 3.22 -11.34
N ILE A 80 0.75 4.25 -10.82
CA ILE A 80 -0.68 4.18 -10.46
C ILE A 80 -1.56 3.76 -11.63
N PRO A 81 -1.44 4.31 -12.84
CA PRO A 81 -2.35 3.95 -13.95
C PRO A 81 -2.28 2.47 -14.31
N GLU A 82 -1.09 1.91 -14.33
CA GLU A 82 -0.93 0.49 -14.66
C GLU A 82 -1.42 -0.42 -13.54
N LEU A 83 -1.15 -0.09 -12.28
CA LEU A 83 -1.69 -0.82 -11.14
C LEU A 83 -3.22 -0.79 -11.12
N TYR A 84 -3.82 0.37 -11.44
CA TYR A 84 -5.26 0.53 -11.56
C TYR A 84 -5.82 -0.36 -12.67
N ARG A 85 -5.21 -0.35 -13.86
CA ARG A 85 -5.59 -1.17 -15.01
C ARG A 85 -5.57 -2.67 -14.65
N MET A 86 -4.50 -3.13 -13.98
CA MET A 86 -4.38 -4.54 -13.58
C MET A 86 -5.51 -4.98 -12.63
N ILE A 87 -5.98 -4.09 -11.76
CA ILE A 87 -7.11 -4.40 -10.88
C ILE A 87 -8.43 -4.39 -11.66
N THR A 88 -8.66 -3.36 -12.50
CA THR A 88 -9.97 -3.12 -13.12
C THR A 88 -10.20 -3.90 -14.42
N GLU A 89 -9.16 -4.09 -15.23
CA GLU A 89 -9.27 -4.74 -16.54
C GLU A 89 -8.76 -6.17 -16.50
N ASP A 90 -7.60 -6.44 -15.88
CA ASP A 90 -7.04 -7.80 -15.80
C ASP A 90 -7.70 -8.63 -14.66
N GLY A 91 -8.46 -7.95 -13.76
CA GLY A 91 -9.27 -8.59 -12.74
C GLY A 91 -8.47 -9.20 -11.58
N TYR A 92 -7.29 -8.65 -11.28
CA TYR A 92 -6.54 -9.02 -10.06
C TYR A 92 -7.22 -8.48 -8.81
N ASP A 93 -7.12 -9.23 -7.72
CA ASP A 93 -7.60 -8.81 -6.40
C ASP A 93 -6.58 -7.92 -5.70
N LEU A 94 -5.29 -8.23 -5.89
CA LEU A 94 -4.16 -7.51 -5.33
C LEU A 94 -2.99 -7.52 -6.31
N VAL A 95 -2.34 -6.37 -6.50
CA VAL A 95 -1.08 -6.24 -7.24
C VAL A 95 -0.04 -5.61 -6.33
N SER A 96 1.11 -6.27 -6.15
CA SER A 96 2.25 -5.75 -5.39
C SER A 96 3.29 -5.17 -6.31
N GLY A 97 3.83 -4.01 -5.99
CA GLY A 97 5.02 -3.52 -6.68
C GLY A 97 6.24 -4.39 -6.40
N TYR A 98 7.18 -4.40 -7.34
CA TYR A 98 8.47 -5.06 -7.20
C TYR A 98 9.63 -4.12 -7.56
N LYS A 99 10.49 -3.83 -6.58
CA LYS A 99 11.69 -3.02 -6.80
C LYS A 99 12.82 -3.90 -7.36
N GLN A 100 12.99 -3.92 -8.68
CA GLN A 100 14.03 -4.73 -9.36
C GLN A 100 15.45 -4.36 -8.93
N LYS A 101 15.73 -3.09 -8.67
CA LYS A 101 17.02 -2.60 -8.18
C LYS A 101 16.87 -2.03 -6.77
N ARG A 102 17.39 -2.75 -5.80
CA ARG A 102 17.51 -2.26 -4.42
C ARG A 102 18.95 -1.83 -4.19
N TYR A 103 19.12 -0.60 -3.77
CA TYR A 103 20.42 -0.07 -3.33
C TYR A 103 20.64 -0.27 -1.82
N ASP A 104 19.93 -1.25 -1.24
CA ASP A 104 20.02 -1.54 0.19
C ASP A 104 21.35 -2.25 0.55
N PRO A 105 21.95 -1.94 1.71
CA PRO A 105 23.11 -2.65 2.22
C PRO A 105 22.87 -4.16 2.33
N LEU A 106 23.91 -4.97 2.15
CA LEU A 106 23.83 -6.44 2.25
C LEU A 106 23.23 -6.93 3.57
N SER A 107 23.44 -6.21 4.67
CA SER A 107 22.86 -6.49 5.98
C SER A 107 21.35 -6.47 6.03
N LYS A 108 20.68 -5.72 5.13
CA LYS A 108 19.22 -5.68 4.99
C LYS A 108 18.71 -6.64 3.91
N THR A 109 19.51 -6.89 2.88
CA THR A 109 19.12 -7.71 1.73
C THR A 109 18.98 -9.20 2.09
N ILE A 110 19.88 -9.75 2.90
CA ILE A 110 19.88 -11.19 3.30
C ILE A 110 18.63 -11.52 4.15
N PRO A 111 18.32 -10.78 5.23
CA PRO A 111 17.10 -11.05 6.00
C PRO A 111 15.83 -10.92 5.16
N THR A 112 15.77 -9.95 4.24
CA THR A 112 14.61 -9.76 3.35
C THR A 112 14.43 -10.94 2.39
N LYS A 113 15.50 -11.47 1.80
CA LYS A 113 15.44 -12.65 0.91
C LYS A 113 14.94 -13.89 1.65
N LEU A 114 15.45 -14.13 2.87
CA LEU A 114 15.03 -15.25 3.71
C LEU A 114 13.55 -15.11 4.10
N PHE A 115 13.13 -13.91 4.50
CA PHE A 115 11.74 -13.60 4.81
C PHE A 115 10.83 -13.90 3.60
N ASN A 116 11.16 -13.36 2.41
CA ASN A 116 10.35 -13.56 1.22
C ASN A 116 10.29 -15.04 0.79
N ALA A 117 11.38 -15.80 0.94
CA ALA A 117 11.40 -17.23 0.66
C ALA A 117 10.46 -18.01 1.61
N THR A 118 10.51 -17.70 2.91
CA THR A 118 9.63 -18.30 3.92
C THR A 118 8.18 -17.89 3.69
N ALA A 119 7.93 -16.61 3.41
CA ALA A 119 6.59 -16.11 3.11
C ALA A 119 5.97 -16.79 1.89
N ARG A 120 6.74 -17.01 0.81
CA ARG A 120 6.28 -17.80 -0.36
C ARG A 120 5.95 -19.24 -0.01
N ALA A 121 6.80 -19.89 0.79
CA ALA A 121 6.59 -21.30 1.18
C ALA A 121 5.32 -21.46 2.01
N VAL A 122 5.09 -20.57 2.97
CA VAL A 122 3.92 -20.63 3.88
C VAL A 122 2.64 -20.17 3.18
N SER A 123 2.70 -19.10 2.37
CA SER A 123 1.51 -18.55 1.69
C SER A 123 1.09 -19.35 0.45
N GLY A 124 2.01 -20.10 -0.15
CA GLY A 124 1.80 -20.75 -1.46
C GLY A 124 1.59 -19.75 -2.60
N ILE A 125 1.99 -18.47 -2.44
CA ILE A 125 1.95 -17.44 -3.48
C ILE A 125 3.31 -17.45 -4.18
N LYS A 126 3.40 -18.13 -5.33
CA LYS A 126 4.68 -18.39 -6.01
C LYS A 126 5.20 -17.20 -6.83
N ASN A 127 4.31 -16.36 -7.32
CA ASN A 127 4.59 -15.26 -8.26
C ASN A 127 4.87 -13.92 -7.56
N LEU A 128 5.12 -13.91 -6.26
CA LEU A 128 5.45 -12.72 -5.51
C LEU A 128 6.91 -12.81 -5.03
N HIS A 129 7.74 -11.87 -5.47
CA HIS A 129 9.15 -11.80 -5.07
C HIS A 129 9.34 -10.92 -3.85
N ASP A 130 8.49 -9.88 -3.68
CA ASP A 130 8.57 -8.93 -2.59
C ASP A 130 7.24 -8.72 -1.85
N PHE A 131 7.09 -9.42 -0.72
CA PHE A 131 5.94 -9.23 0.16
C PHE A 131 5.94 -7.87 0.87
N ASN A 132 7.11 -7.25 1.01
CA ASN A 132 7.33 -6.04 1.83
C ASN A 132 7.22 -4.73 1.05
N CYS A 133 6.99 -4.75 -0.27
CA CYS A 133 6.85 -3.54 -1.05
C CYS A 133 5.69 -2.69 -0.48
N GLY A 134 5.92 -1.38 -0.28
CA GLY A 134 4.89 -0.44 0.20
C GLY A 134 3.84 -0.15 -0.86
N LEU A 135 4.27 -0.07 -2.12
CA LEU A 135 3.39 0.16 -3.25
C LEU A 135 2.58 -1.10 -3.56
N LYS A 136 1.28 -1.04 -3.33
CA LYS A 136 0.33 -2.11 -3.66
C LYS A 136 -1.01 -1.52 -4.07
N ALA A 137 -1.67 -2.18 -5.02
CA ALA A 137 -3.05 -1.90 -5.39
C ALA A 137 -3.96 -3.06 -4.97
N TYR A 138 -5.17 -2.72 -4.57
CA TYR A 138 -6.17 -3.66 -4.06
C TYR A 138 -7.54 -3.32 -4.62
N ARG A 139 -8.36 -4.32 -4.88
CA ARG A 139 -9.81 -4.12 -4.94
C ARG A 139 -10.31 -3.67 -3.57
N ARG A 140 -11.31 -2.79 -3.54
CA ARG A 140 -11.94 -2.34 -2.29
C ARG A 140 -12.36 -3.51 -1.39
N ASP A 141 -12.95 -4.55 -1.98
CA ASP A 141 -13.42 -5.71 -1.22
C ASP A 141 -12.29 -6.39 -0.44
N VAL A 142 -11.07 -6.44 -0.99
CA VAL A 142 -9.91 -7.01 -0.29
C VAL A 142 -9.65 -6.26 1.00
N VAL A 143 -9.48 -4.94 0.93
CA VAL A 143 -9.13 -4.13 2.10
C VAL A 143 -10.26 -4.05 3.14
N LYS A 144 -11.51 -4.27 2.71
CA LYS A 144 -12.67 -4.30 3.62
C LYS A 144 -12.88 -5.66 4.30
N ASN A 145 -12.22 -6.71 3.84
CA ASN A 145 -12.37 -8.07 4.37
C ASN A 145 -11.10 -8.63 5.03
N ILE A 146 -10.03 -7.82 5.14
CA ILE A 146 -8.82 -8.23 5.85
C ILE A 146 -8.60 -7.38 7.10
N GLU A 147 -8.15 -8.01 8.17
CA GLU A 147 -7.71 -7.32 9.38
C GLU A 147 -6.18 -7.27 9.41
N VAL A 148 -5.62 -6.06 9.55
CA VAL A 148 -4.17 -5.84 9.57
C VAL A 148 -3.75 -5.34 10.95
N TYR A 149 -3.10 -6.19 11.73
CA TYR A 149 -2.63 -5.88 13.09
C TYR A 149 -1.20 -6.38 13.33
N GLY A 150 -0.54 -5.93 14.39
CA GLY A 150 0.83 -6.31 14.72
C GLY A 150 1.79 -6.05 13.54
N GLU A 151 2.53 -7.07 13.12
CA GLU A 151 3.42 -7.02 11.96
C GLU A 151 2.77 -7.56 10.65
N MET A 152 1.44 -7.71 10.63
CA MET A 152 0.73 -8.35 9.52
C MET A 152 0.74 -7.52 8.22
N HIS A 153 1.14 -6.24 8.25
CA HIS A 153 1.33 -5.44 7.04
C HIS A 153 2.27 -6.10 6.02
N ARG A 154 3.19 -6.97 6.47
CA ARG A 154 4.11 -7.73 5.62
C ARG A 154 3.45 -8.94 4.96
N TYR A 155 2.32 -9.38 5.49
CA TYR A 155 1.60 -10.58 5.08
C TYR A 155 0.27 -10.27 4.40
N ILE A 156 0.00 -9.02 4.01
CA ILE A 156 -1.26 -8.62 3.38
C ILE A 156 -1.62 -9.52 2.17
N PRO A 157 -0.68 -9.92 1.27
CA PRO A 157 -1.04 -10.85 0.20
C PRO A 157 -1.53 -12.21 0.71
N TYR A 158 -0.96 -12.71 1.80
CA TYR A 158 -1.41 -13.93 2.44
C TYR A 158 -2.79 -13.76 3.09
N LEU A 159 -3.03 -12.64 3.78
CA LEU A 159 -4.35 -12.32 4.36
C LEU A 159 -5.41 -12.23 3.27
N ALA A 160 -5.13 -11.56 2.16
CA ALA A 160 -6.01 -11.45 1.02
C ALA A 160 -6.38 -12.85 0.46
N LYS A 161 -5.37 -13.70 0.22
CA LYS A 161 -5.59 -15.07 -0.26
C LYS A 161 -6.48 -15.88 0.68
N ASN A 162 -6.23 -15.81 2.00
CA ASN A 162 -7.02 -16.51 3.00
C ASN A 162 -8.45 -15.98 3.13
N ALA A 163 -8.66 -14.70 2.86
CA ALA A 163 -9.98 -14.07 2.82
C ALA A 163 -10.76 -14.38 1.52
N GLY A 164 -10.22 -15.23 0.63
CA GLY A 164 -10.91 -15.64 -0.59
C GLY A 164 -10.56 -14.80 -1.83
N PHE A 165 -9.46 -14.02 -1.80
CA PHE A 165 -8.98 -13.21 -2.91
C PHE A 165 -7.64 -13.75 -3.47
N PRO A 166 -7.67 -14.82 -4.29
CA PRO A 166 -6.47 -15.54 -4.70
C PRO A 166 -5.74 -14.94 -5.91
N LYS A 167 -6.39 -14.00 -6.65
CA LYS A 167 -5.81 -13.43 -7.87
C LYS A 167 -4.79 -12.33 -7.52
N ILE A 168 -3.56 -12.76 -7.22
CA ILE A 168 -2.47 -11.88 -6.78
C ILE A 168 -1.39 -11.85 -7.85
N ALA A 169 -0.95 -10.64 -8.20
CA ALA A 169 0.12 -10.39 -9.16
C ALA A 169 1.22 -9.49 -8.58
N GLU A 170 2.31 -9.40 -9.31
CA GLU A 170 3.44 -8.51 -9.05
C GLU A 170 3.76 -7.71 -10.31
N LYS A 171 4.13 -6.46 -10.14
CA LYS A 171 4.54 -5.56 -11.21
C LYS A 171 5.92 -4.93 -10.94
#